data_7e55b2b6e338f28d34466c544a171efe
#
_entry.id   7e55b2b6e338f28d34466c544a171efe
#
_cell.length_a   1.000
_cell.length_b   1.000
_cell.length_c   1.000
_cell.angle_alpha   90.00
_cell.angle_beta   90.00
_cell.angle_gamma   90.00
#
_symmetry.space_group_name_H-M   'P 1'
#
loop_
_entity.id
_entity.type
_entity.pdbx_description
1 polymer ?
#
loop_
_entity_poly.entity_id
_entity_poly.type
_entity_poly.pdbx_seq_one_letter_code
_entity_poly.pdbx_strand_id
1 'polypeptide(L)'
;FGPHPISAPKSLPLVVRQTCVRPRNRRNMKRTQPMNLFETETWRAFFPNFIAVVASIVLTFGTDRAIQEYNHRQDIREVIAVLKADARESFEYYRETADNCRRICASTDRIVRAGDRYDTLPPEMLGKFLTLLLEKNVFTSTSASEDILKQSGTMQYMEPELLSVIDDIRLAENSINDAIAGCVSDMETIRTGLYMDSRRFPEALRDTLPSGEGTVAAVRFVMEYPPCHNYTVKNPFGDLARSIEKSCADLEDALNRITEAGY
;
A
#
# COMPACT_ATOMS: atom_id res chain seq x y z
N PHE A 1 -29.37 -3.42 -22.28
CA PHE A 1 -29.60 -2.52 -21.12
C PHE A 1 -28.75 -1.27 -21.34
N GLY A 2 -29.38 -0.17 -21.73
CA GLY A 2 -28.75 1.09 -22.07
C GLY A 2 -28.54 2.00 -20.83
N PRO A 3 -27.62 2.94 -20.88
CA PRO A 3 -27.36 3.86 -19.79
C PRO A 3 -28.39 5.01 -19.74
N HIS A 4 -28.92 5.29 -18.56
CA HIS A 4 -29.74 6.46 -18.26
C HIS A 4 -28.86 7.73 -18.16
N PRO A 5 -29.34 8.87 -18.73
CA PRO A 5 -28.64 10.14 -18.59
C PRO A 5 -29.00 10.84 -17.28
N ILE A 6 -27.98 11.27 -16.56
CA ILE A 6 -28.05 12.07 -15.33
C ILE A 6 -28.34 13.53 -15.74
N SER A 7 -29.47 14.05 -15.28
CA SER A 7 -29.90 15.43 -15.49
C SER A 7 -29.17 16.40 -14.56
N ALA A 8 -28.64 17.48 -15.14
CA ALA A 8 -28.03 18.60 -14.45
C ALA A 8 -29.06 19.49 -13.72
N PRO A 9 -28.73 20.10 -12.58
CA PRO A 9 -29.62 21.04 -11.89
C PRO A 9 -29.58 22.42 -12.53
N LYS A 10 -30.80 22.99 -12.71
CA LYS A 10 -31.07 24.32 -13.25
C LYS A 10 -30.63 25.40 -12.27
N SER A 11 -29.85 26.35 -12.75
CA SER A 11 -29.48 27.59 -12.10
C SER A 11 -30.69 28.58 -12.10
N LEU A 12 -31.04 29.07 -10.91
CA LEU A 12 -32.01 30.15 -10.69
C LEU A 12 -31.34 31.53 -10.86
N PRO A 13 -31.97 32.49 -11.53
CA PRO A 13 -31.43 33.84 -11.65
C PRO A 13 -31.79 34.69 -10.43
N LEU A 14 -30.79 35.34 -9.90
CA LEU A 14 -30.92 36.35 -8.82
C LEU A 14 -31.40 37.67 -9.40
N VAL A 15 -32.65 38.01 -9.10
CA VAL A 15 -33.25 39.31 -9.45
C VAL A 15 -32.78 40.35 -8.43
N VAL A 16 -31.92 41.25 -8.86
CA VAL A 16 -31.56 42.45 -8.10
C VAL A 16 -32.57 43.55 -8.41
N ARG A 17 -33.46 43.84 -7.47
CA ARG A 17 -34.32 45.05 -7.52
C ARG A 17 -33.52 46.26 -7.04
N GLN A 18 -33.20 47.13 -7.95
CA GLN A 18 -32.82 48.50 -7.65
C GLN A 18 -34.05 49.33 -7.34
N THR A 19 -34.14 49.81 -6.12
CA THR A 19 -35.11 50.88 -5.76
C THR A 19 -34.36 52.19 -5.67
N CYS A 20 -34.60 53.05 -6.64
CA CYS A 20 -34.27 54.46 -6.58
C CYS A 20 -35.24 55.17 -5.64
N VAL A 21 -34.72 55.77 -4.60
CA VAL A 21 -35.45 56.81 -3.86
C VAL A 21 -34.59 58.05 -3.75
N ARG A 22 -34.95 59.10 -4.46
CA ARG A 22 -34.56 60.48 -4.13
C ARG A 22 -35.45 60.99 -3.01
N PRO A 23 -34.88 61.71 -2.04
CA PRO A 23 -35.51 63.00 -1.70
C PRO A 23 -34.50 64.15 -1.63
N ARG A 24 -34.97 65.18 -2.11
CA ARG A 24 -34.56 66.57 -2.00
C ARG A 24 -34.85 67.07 -0.57
N ASN A 25 -33.84 67.57 0.15
CA ASN A 25 -34.11 68.69 1.03
C ASN A 25 -32.86 69.53 1.29
N ARG A 26 -32.93 70.79 0.91
CA ARG A 26 -32.01 71.87 1.21
C ARG A 26 -32.30 72.38 2.64
N ARG A 27 -31.25 72.79 3.32
CA ARG A 27 -31.09 73.83 4.34
C ARG A 27 -30.59 73.28 5.68
N ASN A 28 -29.35 73.56 5.94
CA ASN A 28 -28.79 74.43 6.95
C ASN A 28 -27.30 74.18 7.09
N MET A 29 -26.52 75.10 6.51
CA MET A 29 -25.11 75.22 6.82
C MET A 29 -24.96 75.71 8.25
N LYS A 30 -24.81 74.78 9.19
CA LYS A 30 -24.21 75.07 10.47
C LYS A 30 -22.71 74.84 10.28
N ARG A 31 -21.93 75.91 10.51
CA ARG A 31 -20.49 75.93 10.61
C ARG A 31 -20.06 74.73 11.46
N THR A 32 -19.55 73.72 10.83
CA THR A 32 -18.85 72.64 11.51
C THR A 32 -17.52 73.18 11.98
N GLN A 33 -17.38 73.32 13.27
CA GLN A 33 -16.06 73.44 13.93
C GLN A 33 -15.20 72.23 13.49
N PRO A 34 -13.89 72.41 13.27
CA PRO A 34 -13.02 71.30 12.99
C PRO A 34 -13.05 70.38 14.24
N MET A 35 -13.66 69.22 14.09
CA MET A 35 -13.58 68.17 15.10
C MET A 35 -12.10 67.81 15.19
N ASN A 36 -11.41 68.19 16.27
CA ASN A 36 -10.15 67.67 16.65
C ASN A 36 -10.30 66.16 16.85
N LEU A 37 -10.03 65.38 15.82
CA LEU A 37 -10.09 63.93 15.78
C LEU A 37 -9.06 63.24 16.68
N PHE A 38 -8.31 64.03 17.43
CA PHE A 38 -7.27 63.56 18.36
C PHE A 38 -7.46 64.13 19.79
N GLU A 39 -8.64 64.01 20.39
CA GLU A 39 -8.73 64.14 21.85
C GLU A 39 -7.99 62.97 22.47
N THR A 40 -6.86 63.29 23.11
CA THR A 40 -5.92 62.34 23.73
C THR A 40 -6.55 61.46 24.81
N GLU A 41 -7.70 61.83 25.36
CA GLU A 41 -8.43 61.02 26.34
C GLU A 41 -9.22 59.86 25.74
N THR A 42 -9.82 60.07 24.57
CA THR A 42 -10.52 58.98 23.82
C THR A 42 -9.56 57.92 23.33
N TRP A 43 -8.35 58.27 22.92
CA TRP A 43 -7.29 57.32 22.57
C TRP A 43 -6.76 56.52 23.72
N ARG A 44 -6.65 57.13 24.90
CA ARG A 44 -6.22 56.43 26.14
C ARG A 44 -7.22 55.36 26.59
N ALA A 45 -8.51 55.55 26.37
CA ALA A 45 -9.55 54.58 26.70
C ALA A 45 -9.72 53.52 25.60
N PHE A 46 -9.52 53.90 24.32
CA PHE A 46 -9.67 53.01 23.16
C PHE A 46 -8.50 52.02 23.01
N PHE A 47 -7.27 52.46 23.26
CA PHE A 47 -6.07 51.69 23.05
C PHE A 47 -5.98 50.40 23.88
N PRO A 48 -6.29 50.43 25.20
CA PRO A 48 -6.33 49.20 26.01
C PRO A 48 -7.40 48.22 25.54
N ASN A 49 -8.58 48.68 25.16
CA ASN A 49 -9.64 47.83 24.64
C ASN A 49 -9.32 47.24 23.30
N PHE A 50 -8.69 48.02 22.40
CA PHE A 50 -8.21 47.55 21.11
C PHE A 50 -7.12 46.48 21.27
N ILE A 51 -6.14 46.71 22.16
CA ILE A 51 -5.07 45.72 22.44
C ILE A 51 -5.70 44.47 23.05
N ALA A 52 -6.66 44.58 23.96
CA ALA A 52 -7.32 43.43 24.58
C ALA A 52 -8.09 42.58 23.52
N VAL A 53 -8.77 43.22 22.57
CA VAL A 53 -9.47 42.53 21.47
C VAL A 53 -8.47 41.86 20.55
N VAL A 54 -7.40 42.55 20.12
CA VAL A 54 -6.36 41.98 19.26
C VAL A 54 -5.65 40.83 19.98
N ALA A 55 -5.30 40.99 21.24
CA ALA A 55 -4.68 39.94 22.04
C ALA A 55 -5.61 38.72 22.19
N SER A 56 -6.91 38.94 22.39
CA SER A 56 -7.90 37.87 22.45
C SER A 56 -7.99 37.11 21.11
N ILE A 57 -8.03 37.84 20.00
CA ILE A 57 -8.05 37.26 18.67
C ILE A 57 -6.77 36.44 18.42
N VAL A 58 -5.60 37.00 18.69
CA VAL A 58 -4.30 36.30 18.49
C VAL A 58 -4.21 35.09 19.42
N LEU A 59 -4.67 35.17 20.65
CA LEU A 59 -4.71 34.05 21.59
C LEU A 59 -5.64 32.96 21.08
N THR A 60 -6.83 33.29 20.63
CA THR A 60 -7.82 32.30 20.13
C THR A 60 -7.31 31.61 18.91
N PHE A 61 -6.89 32.35 17.87
CA PHE A 61 -6.38 31.75 16.64
C PHE A 61 -5.03 31.04 16.83
N GLY A 62 -4.18 31.55 17.73
CA GLY A 62 -2.90 30.94 18.04
C GLY A 62 -3.05 29.60 18.79
N THR A 63 -4.01 29.52 19.71
CA THR A 63 -4.30 28.28 20.44
C THR A 63 -4.97 27.24 19.54
N ASP A 64 -5.93 27.65 18.70
CA ASP A 64 -6.58 26.73 17.76
C ASP A 64 -5.56 26.10 16.79
N ARG A 65 -4.64 26.92 16.25
CA ARG A 65 -3.59 26.44 15.36
C ARG A 65 -2.62 25.48 16.07
N ALA A 66 -2.24 25.79 17.31
CA ALA A 66 -1.36 24.92 18.09
C ALA A 66 -2.01 23.58 18.43
N ILE A 67 -3.32 23.59 18.76
CA ILE A 67 -4.10 22.38 19.02
C ILE A 67 -4.23 21.53 17.74
N GLN A 68 -4.52 22.16 16.60
CA GLN A 68 -4.61 21.46 15.31
C GLN A 68 -3.28 20.81 14.93
N GLU A 69 -2.16 21.53 15.08
CA GLU A 69 -0.84 20.99 14.79
C GLU A 69 -0.47 19.84 15.75
N TYR A 70 -0.81 19.95 17.03
CA TYR A 70 -0.62 18.85 17.98
C TYR A 70 -1.43 17.62 17.61
N ASN A 71 -2.71 17.79 17.25
CA ASN A 71 -3.58 16.69 16.82
C ASN A 71 -3.04 16.04 15.55
N HIS A 72 -2.64 16.82 14.54
CA HIS A 72 -2.04 16.26 13.31
C HIS A 72 -0.78 15.45 13.58
N ARG A 73 0.10 15.91 14.48
CA ARG A 73 1.29 15.15 14.88
C ARG A 73 0.94 13.84 15.58
N GLN A 74 -0.12 13.85 16.40
CA GLN A 74 -0.60 12.63 17.04
C GLN A 74 -1.19 11.65 16.03
N ASP A 75 -2.05 12.15 15.15
CA ASP A 75 -2.65 11.34 14.06
C ASP A 75 -1.56 10.70 13.17
N ILE A 76 -0.54 11.47 12.80
CA ILE A 76 0.61 10.97 12.04
C ILE A 76 1.32 9.84 12.80
N ARG A 77 1.60 10.02 14.11
CA ARG A 77 2.26 8.98 14.91
C ARG A 77 1.45 7.71 15.00
N GLU A 78 0.13 7.81 15.16
CA GLU A 78 -0.76 6.66 15.21
C GLU A 78 -0.75 5.91 13.86
N VAL A 79 -0.86 6.62 12.74
CA VAL A 79 -0.81 6.03 11.40
C VAL A 79 0.54 5.38 11.14
N ILE A 80 1.65 6.03 11.51
CA ILE A 80 2.99 5.46 11.34
C ILE A 80 3.20 4.24 12.25
N ALA A 81 2.66 4.24 13.47
CA ALA A 81 2.74 3.07 14.34
C ALA A 81 2.03 1.85 13.74
N VAL A 82 0.85 2.05 13.15
CA VAL A 82 0.13 0.98 12.43
C VAL A 82 0.90 0.52 11.20
N LEU A 83 1.41 1.45 10.38
CA LEU A 83 2.22 1.13 9.22
C LEU A 83 3.48 0.31 9.59
N LYS A 84 4.18 0.71 10.66
CA LYS A 84 5.35 -0.03 11.15
C LYS A 84 5.02 -1.44 11.60
N ALA A 85 3.88 -1.62 12.27
CA ALA A 85 3.43 -2.93 12.72
C ALA A 85 3.12 -3.83 11.53
N ASP A 86 2.38 -3.32 10.56
CA ASP A 86 2.00 -4.02 9.34
C ASP A 86 3.24 -4.39 8.47
N ALA A 87 4.11 -3.42 8.25
CA ALA A 87 5.35 -3.66 7.50
C ALA A 87 6.30 -4.66 8.18
N ARG A 88 6.32 -4.73 9.51
CA ARG A 88 7.08 -5.76 10.24
C ARG A 88 6.46 -7.14 10.09
N GLU A 89 5.14 -7.25 10.14
CA GLU A 89 4.44 -8.51 9.89
C GLU A 89 4.70 -8.99 8.46
N SER A 90 4.61 -8.09 7.49
CA SER A 90 4.96 -8.37 6.09
C SER A 90 6.42 -8.81 5.94
N PHE A 91 7.35 -8.14 6.62
CA PHE A 91 8.78 -8.50 6.61
C PHE A 91 9.03 -9.94 7.09
N GLU A 92 8.44 -10.33 8.22
CA GLU A 92 8.60 -11.69 8.74
C GLU A 92 8.00 -12.73 7.78
N TYR A 93 6.84 -12.44 7.20
CA TYR A 93 6.22 -13.29 6.19
C TYR A 93 7.10 -13.45 4.94
N TYR A 94 7.67 -12.36 4.43
CA TYR A 94 8.55 -12.41 3.25
C TYR A 94 9.84 -13.15 3.54
N ARG A 95 10.39 -13.00 4.72
CA ARG A 95 11.58 -13.73 5.16
C ARG A 95 11.31 -15.24 5.22
N GLU A 96 10.20 -15.64 5.80
CA GLU A 96 9.78 -17.04 5.81
C GLU A 96 9.55 -17.57 4.37
N THR A 97 8.97 -16.74 3.50
CA THR A 97 8.77 -17.07 2.09
C THR A 97 10.10 -17.27 1.37
N ALA A 98 11.10 -16.41 1.60
CA ALA A 98 12.43 -16.58 1.02
C ALA A 98 13.10 -17.89 1.49
N ASP A 99 13.02 -18.21 2.78
CA ASP A 99 13.53 -19.47 3.33
C ASP A 99 12.80 -20.69 2.75
N ASN A 100 11.51 -20.58 2.51
CA ASN A 100 10.74 -21.63 1.83
C ASN A 100 11.20 -21.80 0.37
N CYS A 101 11.40 -20.71 -0.36
CA CYS A 101 11.94 -20.73 -1.72
C CYS A 101 13.30 -21.39 -1.78
N ARG A 102 14.20 -21.13 -0.82
CA ARG A 102 15.50 -21.82 -0.73
C ARG A 102 15.34 -23.33 -0.54
N ARG A 103 14.44 -23.75 0.36
CA ARG A 103 14.15 -25.17 0.58
C ARG A 103 13.60 -25.85 -0.67
N ILE A 104 12.70 -25.17 -1.38
CA ILE A 104 12.15 -25.65 -2.67
C ILE A 104 13.28 -25.72 -3.70
N CYS A 105 14.12 -24.71 -3.82
CA CYS A 105 15.25 -24.69 -4.73
C CYS A 105 16.17 -25.89 -4.51
N ALA A 106 16.57 -26.14 -3.26
CA ALA A 106 17.42 -27.29 -2.93
C ALA A 106 16.76 -28.64 -3.25
N SER A 107 15.45 -28.76 -3.01
CA SER A 107 14.70 -29.97 -3.32
C SER A 107 14.58 -30.19 -4.83
N THR A 108 14.31 -29.14 -5.58
CA THR A 108 14.23 -29.14 -7.05
C THR A 108 15.57 -29.53 -7.68
N ASP A 109 16.69 -28.98 -7.18
CA ASP A 109 18.03 -29.36 -7.63
C ASP A 109 18.33 -30.86 -7.41
N ARG A 110 17.84 -31.43 -6.31
CA ARG A 110 18.00 -32.88 -6.06
C ARG A 110 17.21 -33.71 -7.05
N ILE A 111 15.99 -33.27 -7.42
CA ILE A 111 15.16 -33.92 -8.43
C ILE A 111 15.85 -33.87 -9.79
N VAL A 112 16.37 -32.71 -10.19
CA VAL A 112 17.09 -32.54 -11.46
C VAL A 112 18.32 -33.45 -11.50
N ARG A 113 19.10 -33.51 -10.41
CA ARG A 113 20.30 -34.36 -10.35
C ARG A 113 20.00 -35.85 -10.36
N ALA A 114 18.84 -36.27 -9.87
CA ALA A 114 18.43 -37.67 -9.90
C ALA A 114 18.21 -38.17 -11.33
N GLY A 115 17.83 -37.27 -12.24
CA GLY A 115 17.45 -37.62 -13.62
C GLY A 115 16.29 -38.61 -13.58
N ASP A 116 16.49 -39.79 -14.25
CA ASP A 116 15.46 -40.82 -14.29
C ASP A 116 15.36 -41.69 -13.04
N ARG A 117 16.25 -41.49 -12.05
CA ARG A 117 16.34 -42.30 -10.82
C ARG A 117 15.52 -41.68 -9.69
N TYR A 118 14.29 -41.29 -9.92
CA TYR A 118 13.40 -40.69 -8.89
C TYR A 118 13.09 -41.63 -7.73
N ASP A 119 13.19 -42.96 -7.95
CA ASP A 119 13.06 -44.00 -6.94
C ASP A 119 14.11 -43.93 -5.82
N THR A 120 15.24 -43.26 -6.09
CA THR A 120 16.30 -43.04 -5.07
C THR A 120 16.01 -41.86 -4.14
N LEU A 121 14.98 -41.08 -4.42
CA LEU A 121 14.59 -39.89 -3.64
C LEU A 121 13.48 -40.22 -2.64
N PRO A 122 13.44 -39.52 -1.48
CA PRO A 122 12.38 -39.70 -0.51
C PRO A 122 10.99 -39.40 -1.13
N PRO A 123 10.01 -40.29 -1.01
CA PRO A 123 8.66 -40.09 -1.56
C PRO A 123 8.01 -38.78 -1.07
N GLU A 124 8.27 -38.39 0.18
CA GLU A 124 7.78 -37.15 0.74
C GLU A 124 8.30 -35.91 0.00
N MET A 125 9.56 -35.90 -0.42
CA MET A 125 10.16 -34.82 -1.20
C MET A 125 9.52 -34.73 -2.58
N LEU A 126 9.29 -35.87 -3.23
CA LEU A 126 8.60 -35.97 -4.53
C LEU A 126 7.14 -35.50 -4.41
N GLY A 127 6.45 -35.86 -3.32
CA GLY A 127 5.10 -35.39 -3.05
C GLY A 127 5.05 -33.88 -2.91
N LYS A 128 5.93 -33.25 -2.13
CA LYS A 128 6.02 -31.79 -1.98
C LYS A 128 6.30 -31.08 -3.33
N PHE A 129 7.13 -31.68 -4.18
CA PHE A 129 7.38 -31.16 -5.52
C PHE A 129 6.14 -31.20 -6.41
N LEU A 130 5.36 -32.29 -6.38
CA LEU A 130 4.08 -32.38 -7.10
C LEU A 130 3.06 -31.38 -6.58
N THR A 131 2.94 -31.23 -5.25
CA THR A 131 2.09 -30.22 -4.61
C THR A 131 2.46 -28.83 -5.13
N LEU A 132 3.72 -28.48 -5.17
CA LEU A 132 4.21 -27.20 -5.67
C LEU A 132 3.79 -26.94 -7.11
N LEU A 133 3.90 -27.93 -7.98
CA LEU A 133 3.59 -27.78 -9.41
C LEU A 133 2.09 -27.82 -9.70
N LEU A 134 1.32 -28.63 -8.96
CA LEU A 134 -0.07 -28.96 -9.29
C LEU A 134 -1.10 -28.24 -8.44
N GLU A 135 -0.78 -27.84 -7.21
CA GLU A 135 -1.71 -27.12 -6.35
C GLU A 135 -1.69 -25.60 -6.60
N LYS A 136 -2.85 -24.97 -6.38
CA LYS A 136 -2.98 -23.50 -6.43
C LYS A 136 -2.54 -22.90 -5.10
N ASN A 137 -2.05 -21.67 -5.12
CA ASN A 137 -1.78 -20.85 -3.94
C ASN A 137 -0.57 -21.30 -3.09
N VAL A 138 0.55 -21.53 -3.74
CA VAL A 138 1.81 -21.81 -3.05
C VAL A 138 2.38 -20.56 -2.38
N PHE A 139 2.10 -19.39 -2.94
CA PHE A 139 2.53 -18.10 -2.41
C PHE A 139 1.36 -17.11 -2.46
N THR A 140 1.24 -16.28 -1.43
CA THR A 140 0.29 -15.17 -1.36
C THR A 140 1.04 -13.84 -1.30
N SER A 141 0.47 -12.82 -1.92
CA SER A 141 0.96 -11.45 -1.78
C SER A 141 0.21 -10.75 -0.63
N THR A 142 0.91 -9.93 0.12
CA THR A 142 0.34 -9.06 1.15
C THR A 142 0.62 -7.61 0.79
N SER A 143 -0.36 -6.72 0.95
CA SER A 143 -0.20 -5.28 0.73
C SER A 143 -1.32 -4.56 1.47
N ALA A 144 -1.08 -4.15 2.71
CA ALA A 144 -2.03 -3.39 3.50
C ALA A 144 -1.59 -1.93 3.73
N SER A 145 -0.30 -1.65 3.63
CA SER A 145 0.30 -0.35 3.93
C SER A 145 -0.26 0.81 3.08
N GLU A 146 -0.58 0.57 1.82
CA GLU A 146 -1.09 1.60 0.91
C GLU A 146 -2.52 2.06 1.28
N ASP A 147 -3.38 1.14 1.69
CA ASP A 147 -4.76 1.43 2.03
C ASP A 147 -4.87 2.21 3.34
N ILE A 148 -4.02 1.91 4.32
CA ILE A 148 -3.94 2.63 5.59
C ILE A 148 -3.62 4.11 5.38
N LEU A 149 -2.61 4.39 4.57
CA LEU A 149 -2.19 5.76 4.26
C LEU A 149 -3.25 6.56 3.51
N LYS A 150 -3.87 5.97 2.49
CA LYS A 150 -4.91 6.62 1.69
C LYS A 150 -6.16 6.95 2.52
N GLN A 151 -6.54 6.07 3.44
CA GLN A 151 -7.74 6.24 4.25
C GLN A 151 -7.54 7.25 5.39
N SER A 152 -6.32 7.43 5.89
CA SER A 152 -6.04 8.31 7.03
C SER A 152 -6.18 9.80 6.72
N GLY A 153 -5.97 10.22 5.46
CA GLY A 153 -5.94 11.64 5.07
C GLY A 153 -4.78 12.44 5.68
N THR A 154 -3.86 11.79 6.38
CA THR A 154 -2.76 12.45 7.10
C THR A 154 -1.55 12.78 6.22
N MET A 155 -1.46 12.20 5.01
CA MET A 155 -0.33 12.39 4.09
C MET A 155 -0.01 13.86 3.80
N GLN A 156 -1.02 14.72 3.71
CA GLN A 156 -0.84 16.15 3.42
C GLN A 156 -0.15 16.94 4.55
N TYR A 157 -0.05 16.35 5.74
CA TYR A 157 0.58 16.95 6.92
C TYR A 157 1.93 16.30 7.26
N MET A 158 2.35 15.28 6.51
CA MET A 158 3.62 14.58 6.71
C MET A 158 4.78 15.37 6.09
N GLU A 159 5.93 15.28 6.71
CA GLU A 159 7.17 15.84 6.17
C GLU A 159 7.61 15.07 4.90
N PRO A 160 8.21 15.76 3.90
CA PRO A 160 8.63 15.12 2.65
C PRO A 160 9.60 13.94 2.86
N GLU A 161 10.47 14.05 3.87
CA GLU A 161 11.41 12.99 4.24
C GLU A 161 10.69 11.73 4.72
N LEU A 162 9.65 11.90 5.53
CA LEU A 162 8.83 10.79 6.01
C LEU A 162 8.05 10.14 4.87
N LEU A 163 7.47 10.94 3.97
CA LEU A 163 6.79 10.44 2.77
C LEU A 163 7.74 9.63 1.87
N SER A 164 9.00 10.08 1.73
CA SER A 164 10.01 9.34 0.96
C SER A 164 10.28 7.96 1.57
N VAL A 165 10.40 7.87 2.89
CA VAL A 165 10.64 6.59 3.56
C VAL A 165 9.43 5.65 3.45
N ILE A 166 8.22 6.19 3.51
CA ILE A 166 7.00 5.42 3.29
C ILE A 166 6.94 4.89 1.85
N ASP A 167 7.34 5.69 0.87
CA ASP A 167 7.44 5.26 -0.53
C ASP A 167 8.49 4.15 -0.71
N ASP A 168 9.62 4.20 0.01
CA ASP A 168 10.63 3.14 0.00
C ASP A 168 10.07 1.81 0.54
N ILE A 169 9.29 1.85 1.64
CA ILE A 169 8.57 0.65 2.15
C ILE A 169 7.68 0.08 1.06
N ARG A 170 6.84 0.93 0.45
CA ARG A 170 5.92 0.50 -0.60
C ARG A 170 6.62 -0.10 -1.81
N LEU A 171 7.73 0.50 -2.24
CA LEU A 171 8.53 0.01 -3.35
C LEU A 171 9.16 -1.36 -3.04
N ALA A 172 9.64 -1.56 -1.82
CA ALA A 172 10.19 -2.84 -1.38
C ALA A 172 9.11 -3.93 -1.37
N GLU A 173 7.94 -3.66 -0.77
CA GLU A 173 6.81 -4.61 -0.75
C GLU A 173 6.31 -4.94 -2.16
N ASN A 174 6.14 -3.93 -3.03
CA ASN A 174 5.71 -4.15 -4.40
C ASN A 174 6.73 -4.98 -5.19
N SER A 175 8.03 -4.73 -5.01
CA SER A 175 9.08 -5.51 -5.67
C SER A 175 9.02 -7.00 -5.27
N ILE A 176 8.74 -7.30 -4.01
CA ILE A 176 8.56 -8.68 -3.53
C ILE A 176 7.31 -9.30 -4.14
N ASN A 177 6.19 -8.57 -4.07
CA ASN A 177 4.91 -9.05 -4.58
C ASN A 177 4.96 -9.31 -6.10
N ASP A 178 5.62 -8.44 -6.87
CA ASP A 178 5.82 -8.62 -8.32
C ASP A 178 6.68 -9.85 -8.62
N ALA A 179 7.75 -10.08 -7.85
CA ALA A 179 8.59 -11.25 -8.01
C ALA A 179 7.82 -12.55 -7.70
N ILE A 180 7.02 -12.56 -6.64
CA ILE A 180 6.15 -13.68 -6.27
C ILE A 180 5.09 -13.90 -7.36
N ALA A 181 4.41 -12.84 -7.80
CA ALA A 181 3.37 -12.92 -8.83
C ALA A 181 3.91 -13.45 -10.15
N GLY A 182 5.12 -13.04 -10.55
CA GLY A 182 5.79 -13.57 -11.73
C GLY A 182 6.03 -15.08 -11.64
N CYS A 183 6.56 -15.56 -10.52
CA CYS A 183 6.79 -16.98 -10.27
C CYS A 183 5.46 -17.77 -10.28
N VAL A 184 4.43 -17.27 -9.61
CA VAL A 184 3.09 -17.91 -9.57
C VAL A 184 2.48 -17.98 -10.98
N SER A 185 2.59 -16.90 -11.76
CA SER A 185 2.08 -16.85 -13.14
C SER A 185 2.76 -17.88 -14.05
N ASP A 186 4.09 -18.04 -13.94
CA ASP A 186 4.84 -19.06 -14.69
C ASP A 186 4.34 -20.47 -14.33
N MET A 187 4.18 -20.74 -13.01
CA MET A 187 3.69 -22.03 -12.53
C MET A 187 2.25 -22.31 -12.99
N GLU A 188 1.39 -21.29 -13.00
CA GLU A 188 0.00 -21.42 -13.45
C GLU A 188 -0.08 -21.69 -14.96
N THR A 189 0.77 -21.06 -15.73
CA THR A 189 0.91 -21.31 -17.18
C THR A 189 1.29 -22.77 -17.45
N ILE A 190 2.30 -23.28 -16.73
CA ILE A 190 2.75 -24.67 -16.85
C ILE A 190 1.66 -25.65 -16.45
N ARG A 191 1.01 -25.39 -15.33
CA ARG A 191 -0.11 -26.21 -14.81
C ARG A 191 -1.26 -26.26 -15.79
N THR A 192 -1.69 -25.11 -16.31
CA THR A 192 -2.76 -25.02 -17.29
C THR A 192 -2.42 -25.80 -18.55
N GLY A 193 -1.19 -25.66 -19.05
CA GLY A 193 -0.71 -26.42 -20.19
C GLY A 193 -0.72 -27.93 -19.94
N LEU A 194 -0.31 -28.35 -18.73
CA LEU A 194 -0.32 -29.77 -18.34
C LEU A 194 -1.75 -30.34 -18.27
N TYR A 195 -2.71 -29.57 -17.71
CA TYR A 195 -4.11 -29.98 -17.63
C TYR A 195 -4.83 -29.98 -18.99
N MET A 196 -4.44 -29.08 -19.89
CA MET A 196 -5.03 -29.03 -21.26
C MET A 196 -4.53 -30.15 -22.14
N ASP A 197 -3.36 -30.72 -21.89
CA ASP A 197 -2.87 -31.91 -22.59
C ASP A 197 -3.55 -33.16 -22.02
N SER A 198 -4.86 -33.31 -22.33
CA SER A 198 -5.70 -34.38 -21.82
C SER A 198 -5.21 -35.80 -22.20
N ARG A 199 -4.29 -35.91 -23.16
CA ARG A 199 -3.64 -37.19 -23.55
C ARG A 199 -2.57 -37.58 -22.54
N ARG A 200 -2.05 -36.62 -21.77
CA ARG A 200 -0.91 -36.84 -20.93
C ARG A 200 -1.25 -36.81 -19.43
N PHE A 201 -2.36 -36.18 -19.03
CA PHE A 201 -2.70 -36.07 -17.61
C PHE A 201 -3.64 -37.18 -17.16
N PRO A 202 -3.15 -38.21 -16.43
CA PRO A 202 -4.01 -39.29 -15.91
C PRO A 202 -5.08 -38.70 -14.99
N GLU A 203 -6.30 -39.22 -15.15
CA GLU A 203 -7.46 -38.81 -14.32
C GLU A 203 -7.17 -38.94 -12.83
N ALA A 204 -6.37 -39.94 -12.44
CA ALA A 204 -5.93 -40.18 -11.06
C ALA A 204 -5.06 -39.05 -10.46
N LEU A 205 -4.44 -38.18 -11.28
CA LEU A 205 -3.67 -37.03 -10.80
C LEU A 205 -4.50 -35.75 -10.67
N ARG A 206 -5.75 -35.77 -11.17
CA ARG A 206 -6.65 -34.59 -11.12
C ARG A 206 -7.27 -34.38 -9.74
N ASP A 207 -7.63 -35.47 -9.07
CA ASP A 207 -8.45 -35.43 -7.86
C ASP A 207 -7.64 -35.66 -6.57
N THR A 208 -6.54 -36.40 -6.65
CA THR A 208 -5.68 -36.68 -5.49
C THR A 208 -4.22 -36.82 -5.89
N LEU A 209 -3.34 -36.17 -5.15
CA LEU A 209 -1.90 -36.40 -5.32
C LEU A 209 -1.54 -37.81 -4.89
N PRO A 210 -0.78 -38.57 -5.70
CA PRO A 210 -0.41 -39.92 -5.38
C PRO A 210 0.53 -39.95 -4.18
N SER A 211 0.42 -41.01 -3.37
CA SER A 211 1.30 -41.27 -2.23
C SER A 211 2.13 -42.54 -2.49
N GLY A 212 3.28 -42.64 -1.82
CA GLY A 212 4.15 -43.80 -1.92
C GLY A 212 4.72 -44.04 -3.32
N GLU A 213 4.61 -45.27 -3.83
CA GLU A 213 5.21 -45.66 -5.12
C GLU A 213 4.59 -44.92 -6.32
N GLY A 214 3.31 -44.51 -6.22
CA GLY A 214 2.63 -43.74 -7.24
C GLY A 214 3.25 -42.35 -7.47
N THR A 215 3.92 -41.80 -6.45
CA THR A 215 4.59 -40.48 -6.51
C THR A 215 5.74 -40.48 -7.52
N VAL A 216 6.53 -41.55 -7.59
CA VAL A 216 7.64 -41.66 -8.57
C VAL A 216 7.11 -41.65 -10.00
N ALA A 217 6.05 -42.42 -10.27
CA ALA A 217 5.42 -42.46 -11.59
C ALA A 217 4.84 -41.08 -11.97
N ALA A 218 4.21 -40.40 -11.03
CA ALA A 218 3.66 -39.06 -11.24
C ALA A 218 4.74 -38.00 -11.53
N VAL A 219 5.86 -38.04 -10.80
CA VAL A 219 7.00 -37.11 -11.07
C VAL A 219 7.58 -37.37 -12.44
N ARG A 220 7.80 -38.64 -12.80
CA ARG A 220 8.29 -39.03 -14.14
C ARG A 220 7.38 -38.49 -15.23
N PHE A 221 6.09 -38.68 -15.08
CA PHE A 221 5.08 -38.19 -16.02
C PHE A 221 5.12 -36.66 -16.17
N VAL A 222 5.16 -35.93 -15.04
CA VAL A 222 5.23 -34.44 -15.04
C VAL A 222 6.54 -33.97 -15.68
N MET A 223 7.64 -34.64 -15.43
CA MET A 223 8.95 -34.28 -15.98
C MET A 223 9.11 -34.62 -17.45
N GLU A 224 8.28 -35.54 -18.03
CA GLU A 224 8.18 -35.75 -19.48
C GLU A 224 7.48 -34.59 -20.21
N TYR A 225 6.77 -33.72 -19.51
CA TYR A 225 6.18 -32.52 -20.11
C TYR A 225 7.25 -31.40 -20.22
N PRO A 226 7.68 -31.02 -21.45
CA PRO A 226 8.81 -30.14 -21.64
C PRO A 226 8.74 -28.81 -20.91
N PRO A 227 7.60 -28.11 -20.78
CA PRO A 227 7.52 -26.89 -19.98
C PRO A 227 7.81 -27.13 -18.50
N CYS A 228 7.32 -28.21 -17.89
CA CYS A 228 7.63 -28.59 -16.50
C CYS A 228 9.12 -28.92 -16.35
N HIS A 229 9.67 -29.71 -17.25
CA HIS A 229 11.09 -30.06 -17.25
C HIS A 229 11.97 -28.80 -17.30
N ASN A 230 11.74 -27.94 -18.28
CA ASN A 230 12.50 -26.71 -18.46
C ASN A 230 12.41 -25.79 -17.27
N TYR A 231 11.22 -25.62 -16.68
CA TYR A 231 11.01 -24.83 -15.46
C TYR A 231 11.77 -25.42 -14.28
N THR A 232 11.69 -26.74 -14.10
CA THR A 232 12.38 -27.46 -13.02
C THR A 232 13.89 -27.35 -13.18
N VAL A 233 14.43 -27.49 -14.39
CA VAL A 233 15.88 -27.33 -14.67
C VAL A 233 16.34 -25.88 -14.46
N LYS A 234 15.52 -24.89 -14.88
CA LYS A 234 15.80 -23.47 -14.65
C LYS A 234 15.83 -23.13 -13.16
N ASN A 235 14.99 -23.83 -12.38
CA ASN A 235 14.87 -23.69 -10.92
C ASN A 235 14.81 -22.23 -10.44
N PRO A 236 13.75 -21.47 -10.76
CA PRO A 236 13.68 -20.02 -10.51
C PRO A 236 13.57 -19.65 -9.02
N PHE A 237 13.36 -20.64 -8.14
CA PHE A 237 13.14 -20.41 -6.71
C PHE A 237 14.36 -19.82 -6.01
N GLY A 238 15.58 -20.13 -6.49
CA GLY A 238 16.81 -19.53 -5.96
C GLY A 238 16.92 -18.05 -6.31
N ASP A 239 16.49 -17.66 -7.50
CA ASP A 239 16.45 -16.26 -7.94
C ASP A 239 15.35 -15.49 -7.19
N LEU A 240 14.17 -16.12 -7.04
CA LEU A 240 13.07 -15.57 -6.25
C LEU A 240 13.48 -15.31 -4.80
N ALA A 241 14.12 -16.28 -4.14
CA ALA A 241 14.61 -16.11 -2.78
C ALA A 241 15.56 -14.93 -2.66
N ARG A 242 16.54 -14.80 -3.57
CA ARG A 242 17.48 -13.66 -3.58
C ARG A 242 16.80 -12.32 -3.82
N SER A 243 15.80 -12.28 -4.70
CA SER A 243 15.01 -11.06 -4.97
C SER A 243 14.25 -10.62 -3.72
N ILE A 244 13.56 -11.56 -3.06
CA ILE A 244 12.83 -11.29 -1.82
C ILE A 244 13.78 -10.78 -0.73
N GLU A 245 14.93 -11.45 -0.52
CA GLU A 245 15.90 -11.06 0.49
C GLU A 245 16.49 -9.67 0.28
N LYS A 246 16.78 -9.32 -0.97
CA LYS A 246 17.23 -7.97 -1.31
C LYS A 246 16.19 -6.93 -0.93
N SER A 247 14.94 -7.13 -1.33
CA SER A 247 13.87 -6.17 -1.02
C SER A 247 13.49 -6.19 0.47
N CYS A 248 13.68 -7.31 1.19
CA CYS A 248 13.58 -7.35 2.64
C CYS A 248 14.65 -6.47 3.32
N ALA A 249 15.88 -6.44 2.81
CA ALA A 249 16.91 -5.56 3.33
C ALA A 249 16.55 -4.07 3.09
N ASP A 250 15.99 -3.74 1.94
CA ASP A 250 15.51 -2.37 1.64
C ASP A 250 14.34 -1.98 2.57
N LEU A 251 13.43 -2.92 2.86
CA LEU A 251 12.31 -2.72 3.79
C LEU A 251 12.80 -2.53 5.24
N GLU A 252 13.77 -3.31 5.68
CA GLU A 252 14.38 -3.20 7.01
C GLU A 252 15.08 -1.84 7.19
N ASP A 253 15.83 -1.38 6.19
CA ASP A 253 16.46 -0.05 6.18
C ASP A 253 15.43 1.06 6.31
N ALA A 254 14.35 1.00 5.54
CA ALA A 254 13.27 1.98 5.59
C ALA A 254 12.59 2.00 6.98
N LEU A 255 12.32 0.84 7.59
CA LEU A 255 11.75 0.74 8.94
C LEU A 255 12.68 1.32 10.02
N ASN A 256 14.01 1.14 9.88
CA ASN A 256 15.00 1.71 10.77
C ASN A 256 15.02 3.24 10.65
N ARG A 257 14.98 3.80 9.44
CA ARG A 257 14.93 5.25 9.21
C ARG A 257 13.69 5.90 9.83
N ILE A 258 12.51 5.27 9.76
CA ILE A 258 11.31 5.76 10.47
C ILE A 258 11.55 5.79 11.98
N THR A 259 12.19 4.76 12.51
CA THR A 259 12.46 4.66 13.95
C THR A 259 13.48 5.70 14.41
N GLU A 260 14.51 5.97 13.63
CA GLU A 260 15.52 7.02 13.89
C GLU A 260 14.92 8.43 13.80
N ALA A 261 13.93 8.65 12.94
CA ALA A 261 13.18 9.89 12.85
C ALA A 261 12.24 10.14 14.06
N GLY A 262 12.14 9.20 15.00
CA GLY A 262 11.39 9.37 16.26
C GLY A 262 9.89 9.05 16.14
N TYR A 263 9.53 8.26 15.15
CA TYR A 263 8.17 7.73 14.93
C TYR A 263 8.02 6.27 15.37
#